data_669eb80378fa9967a5555f7fa7ed9145
#
_entry.id   669eb80378fa9967a5555f7fa7ed9145
#
_cell.length_a   1.000
_cell.length_b   1.000
_cell.length_c   1.000
_cell.angle_alpha   90.00
_cell.angle_beta   90.00
_cell.angle_gamma   90.00
#
_symmetry.space_group_name_H-M   'P 1'
#
loop_
_entity.id
_entity.type
_entity.pdbx_description
1 polymer ?
#
loop_
_entity_poly.entity_id
_entity_poly.type
_entity_poly.pdbx_seq_one_letter_code
_entity_poly.pdbx_strand_id
1 'polypeptide(L)'
;MKSFIKPHSLRPGDTIAAISISGGRAGDPDLLWRYELGKKRLEEDFALHVVETPHALRGAKYLYENPQARAEDLHWALENPSVKGIIANMGGDDSYRLLPYIDYELIRSHPKIYMGFSDITTTCMVFAYAGVMSYYGPSLLTPIAQPGSLDAYTKAAIERALFSGEAIGRVEPCGRFTPIEWRDLPESEIPWQENTGYQVVQGSGRVCGRLIGGCMGPLQQIMGTEVFPGRELWEGSILFMENLSPYNSALAALHGWRALAACGALELCAGIITPAMGNEDREVLLKVLKHEVHREDLPVLSGVDFGHRTPMTVLPVGAMAALDCTEGSLTILESGTV
;
A
#
# COMPACT_ATOMS: atom_id res chain seq x y z
N MET A 1 7.59 -17.68 12.09
CA MET A 1 6.91 -16.59 11.33
C MET A 1 5.66 -17.16 10.67
N LYS A 2 4.54 -16.46 10.73
CA LYS A 2 3.27 -16.85 10.10
C LYS A 2 3.46 -16.91 8.56
N SER A 3 3.07 -17.99 7.89
CA SER A 3 3.05 -18.06 6.42
C SER A 3 1.79 -17.37 5.89
N PHE A 4 1.95 -16.59 4.83
CA PHE A 4 0.82 -15.95 4.14
C PHE A 4 0.40 -16.80 2.94
N ILE A 5 -0.90 -16.91 2.73
CA ILE A 5 -1.48 -17.49 1.52
C ILE A 5 -1.29 -16.48 0.39
N LYS A 6 -0.68 -16.92 -0.71
CA LYS A 6 -0.51 -16.10 -1.92
C LYS A 6 -1.68 -16.32 -2.86
N PRO A 7 -2.28 -15.27 -3.42
CA PRO A 7 -3.27 -15.42 -4.49
C PRO A 7 -2.61 -15.90 -5.79
N HIS A 8 -3.41 -16.36 -6.73
CA HIS A 8 -2.94 -16.69 -8.08
C HIS A 8 -2.56 -15.45 -8.88
N SER A 9 -1.53 -15.59 -9.73
CA SER A 9 -1.11 -14.54 -10.65
C SER A 9 -2.22 -14.17 -11.64
N LEU A 10 -2.32 -12.88 -11.98
CA LEU A 10 -3.17 -12.41 -13.08
C LEU A 10 -2.60 -12.83 -14.44
N ARG A 11 -3.50 -12.97 -15.40
CA ARG A 11 -3.20 -13.25 -16.81
C ARG A 11 -3.97 -12.30 -17.71
N PRO A 12 -3.49 -12.01 -18.92
CA PRO A 12 -4.29 -11.32 -19.92
C PRO A 12 -5.65 -12.02 -20.12
N GLY A 13 -6.73 -11.24 -20.12
CA GLY A 13 -8.10 -11.71 -20.19
C GLY A 13 -8.77 -11.97 -18.82
N ASP A 14 -8.03 -11.90 -17.71
CA ASP A 14 -8.63 -12.03 -16.38
C ASP A 14 -9.50 -10.83 -16.03
N THR A 15 -10.52 -11.08 -15.21
CA THR A 15 -11.42 -10.03 -14.69
C THR A 15 -10.93 -9.58 -13.31
N ILE A 16 -10.86 -8.28 -13.12
CA ILE A 16 -10.61 -7.65 -11.82
C ILE A 16 -11.80 -6.77 -11.40
N ALA A 17 -12.04 -6.67 -10.11
CA ALA A 17 -13.07 -5.80 -9.56
C ALA A 17 -12.47 -4.47 -9.10
N ALA A 18 -13.06 -3.36 -9.56
CA ALA A 18 -12.80 -2.02 -9.06
C ALA A 18 -13.73 -1.76 -7.86
N ILE A 19 -13.17 -1.45 -6.69
CA ILE A 19 -13.91 -1.31 -5.43
C ILE A 19 -13.69 0.04 -4.76
N SER A 20 -14.75 0.66 -4.24
CA SER A 20 -14.66 1.85 -3.38
C SER A 20 -14.82 1.44 -1.91
N ILE A 21 -13.76 0.89 -1.34
CA ILE A 21 -13.75 0.35 0.04
C ILE A 21 -13.50 1.43 1.11
N SER A 22 -13.05 2.62 0.70
CA SER A 22 -12.78 3.78 1.53
C SER A 22 -13.47 5.02 0.94
N GLY A 23 -12.75 6.05 0.49
CA GLY A 23 -13.35 7.20 -0.18
C GLY A 23 -14.16 6.82 -1.42
N GLY A 24 -15.41 7.25 -1.47
CA GLY A 24 -16.37 6.84 -2.52
C GLY A 24 -16.41 7.75 -3.75
N ARG A 25 -15.42 8.62 -3.94
CA ARG A 25 -15.46 9.67 -4.96
C ARG A 25 -15.30 9.19 -6.41
N ALA A 26 -15.02 7.91 -6.63
CA ALA A 26 -14.93 7.36 -8.00
C ALA A 26 -16.22 7.52 -8.81
N GLY A 27 -17.38 7.53 -8.14
CA GLY A 27 -18.69 7.76 -8.75
C GLY A 27 -19.15 9.21 -8.74
N ASP A 28 -18.39 10.14 -8.16
CA ASP A 28 -18.73 11.56 -8.16
C ASP A 28 -18.48 12.18 -9.55
N PRO A 29 -19.35 13.10 -10.04
CA PRO A 29 -19.26 13.63 -11.38
C PRO A 29 -17.92 14.30 -11.74
N ASP A 30 -17.24 14.87 -10.76
CA ASP A 30 -15.95 15.55 -10.94
C ASP A 30 -14.75 14.58 -11.05
N LEU A 31 -14.90 13.32 -10.62
CA LEU A 31 -13.85 12.30 -10.70
C LEU A 31 -14.19 11.08 -11.57
N LEU A 32 -15.41 10.98 -12.08
CA LEU A 32 -15.84 9.84 -12.91
C LEU A 32 -14.96 9.68 -14.17
N TRP A 33 -14.55 10.78 -14.79
CA TRP A 33 -13.63 10.76 -15.93
C TRP A 33 -12.30 10.06 -15.60
N ARG A 34 -11.83 10.25 -14.36
CA ARG A 34 -10.58 9.68 -13.88
C ARG A 34 -10.73 8.17 -13.60
N TYR A 35 -11.90 7.77 -13.09
CA TYR A 35 -12.25 6.36 -12.99
C TYR A 35 -12.21 5.68 -14.35
N GLU A 36 -12.86 6.26 -15.36
CA GLU A 36 -12.90 5.74 -16.73
C GLU A 36 -11.48 5.65 -17.34
N LEU A 37 -10.64 6.66 -17.09
CA LEU A 37 -9.24 6.63 -17.53
C LEU A 37 -8.46 5.47 -16.89
N GLY A 38 -8.60 5.27 -15.57
CA GLY A 38 -7.94 4.19 -14.85
C GLY A 38 -8.41 2.81 -15.32
N LYS A 39 -9.72 2.64 -15.50
CA LYS A 39 -10.31 1.43 -16.07
C LYS A 39 -9.72 1.13 -17.45
N LYS A 40 -9.76 2.11 -18.35
CA LYS A 40 -9.19 1.99 -19.70
C LYS A 40 -7.72 1.55 -19.68
N ARG A 41 -6.90 2.12 -18.79
CA ARG A 41 -5.49 1.75 -18.68
C ARG A 41 -5.30 0.31 -18.19
N LEU A 42 -6.08 -0.14 -17.23
CA LEU A 42 -6.02 -1.53 -16.79
C LEU A 42 -6.41 -2.49 -17.92
N GLU A 43 -7.38 -2.11 -18.76
CA GLU A 43 -7.81 -2.91 -19.89
C GLU A 43 -6.80 -2.90 -21.04
N GLU A 44 -6.24 -1.74 -21.38
CA GLU A 44 -5.33 -1.60 -22.52
C GLU A 44 -3.88 -1.99 -22.18
N ASP A 45 -3.35 -1.57 -20.99
CA ASP A 45 -1.95 -1.78 -20.63
C ASP A 45 -1.67 -3.19 -20.09
N PHE A 46 -2.69 -3.86 -19.50
CA PHE A 46 -2.54 -5.18 -18.89
C PHE A 46 -3.46 -6.24 -19.51
N ALA A 47 -4.26 -5.87 -20.51
CA ALA A 47 -5.25 -6.74 -21.16
C ALA A 47 -6.22 -7.40 -20.14
N LEU A 48 -6.63 -6.66 -19.13
CA LEU A 48 -7.60 -7.11 -18.11
C LEU A 48 -9.02 -6.71 -18.49
N HIS A 49 -10.02 -7.34 -17.87
CA HIS A 49 -11.40 -6.88 -17.87
C HIS A 49 -11.72 -6.26 -16.52
N VAL A 50 -12.21 -5.02 -16.51
CA VAL A 50 -12.54 -4.32 -15.26
C VAL A 50 -14.06 -4.28 -15.07
N VAL A 51 -14.51 -4.82 -13.93
CA VAL A 51 -15.90 -4.76 -13.49
C VAL A 51 -16.01 -3.93 -12.21
N GLU A 52 -17.10 -3.19 -12.08
CA GLU A 52 -17.41 -2.46 -10.85
C GLU A 52 -18.06 -3.38 -9.83
N THR A 53 -17.72 -3.24 -8.54
CA THR A 53 -18.53 -3.83 -7.49
C THR A 53 -19.87 -3.12 -7.39
N PRO A 54 -20.93 -3.77 -6.83
CA PRO A 54 -22.31 -3.26 -6.91
C PRO A 54 -22.51 -1.80 -6.45
N HIS A 55 -21.71 -1.34 -5.50
CA HIS A 55 -21.84 0.01 -4.94
C HIS A 55 -20.66 0.95 -5.29
N ALA A 56 -19.63 0.49 -6.02
CA ALA A 56 -18.36 1.21 -6.22
C ALA A 56 -18.52 2.64 -6.75
N LEU A 57 -19.53 2.89 -7.58
CA LEU A 57 -19.79 4.19 -8.22
C LEU A 57 -21.04 4.92 -7.67
N ARG A 58 -21.49 4.59 -6.45
CA ARG A 58 -22.64 5.24 -5.82
C ARG A 58 -22.34 6.64 -5.27
N GLY A 59 -21.10 7.10 -5.35
CA GLY A 59 -20.64 8.41 -4.90
C GLY A 59 -20.29 8.48 -3.43
N ALA A 60 -19.49 9.49 -3.05
CA ALA A 60 -18.91 9.64 -1.73
C ALA A 60 -19.96 9.68 -0.62
N LYS A 61 -21.06 10.42 -0.81
CA LYS A 61 -22.13 10.52 0.20
C LYS A 61 -22.75 9.17 0.54
N TYR A 62 -23.15 8.41 -0.50
CA TYR A 62 -23.77 7.10 -0.29
C TYR A 62 -22.83 6.15 0.46
N LEU A 63 -21.57 6.05 0.02
CA LEU A 63 -20.60 5.12 0.59
C LEU A 63 -20.21 5.51 2.02
N TYR A 64 -20.15 6.80 2.35
CA TYR A 64 -19.95 7.28 3.71
C TYR A 64 -21.11 6.89 4.64
N GLU A 65 -22.36 7.04 4.16
CA GLU A 65 -23.56 6.70 4.93
C GLU A 65 -23.80 5.18 5.06
N ASN A 66 -23.19 4.35 4.17
CA ASN A 66 -23.41 2.91 4.08
C ASN A 66 -22.09 2.10 4.15
N PRO A 67 -21.37 2.07 5.29
CA PRO A 67 -20.14 1.30 5.41
C PRO A 67 -20.35 -0.21 5.19
N GLN A 68 -21.52 -0.75 5.56
CA GLN A 68 -21.87 -2.14 5.32
C GLN A 68 -21.88 -2.48 3.82
N ALA A 69 -22.42 -1.61 2.95
CA ALA A 69 -22.45 -1.82 1.52
C ALA A 69 -21.04 -1.95 0.92
N ARG A 70 -20.05 -1.25 1.49
CA ARG A 70 -18.64 -1.38 1.08
C ARG A 70 -18.06 -2.76 1.46
N ALA A 71 -18.43 -3.29 2.61
CA ALA A 71 -18.02 -4.65 3.03
C ALA A 71 -18.72 -5.71 2.16
N GLU A 72 -19.99 -5.54 1.83
CA GLU A 72 -20.74 -6.40 0.90
C GLU A 72 -20.09 -6.42 -0.48
N ASP A 73 -19.59 -5.29 -0.97
CA ASP A 73 -18.83 -5.20 -2.23
C ASP A 73 -17.55 -6.05 -2.18
N LEU A 74 -16.82 -6.04 -1.06
CA LEU A 74 -15.66 -6.88 -0.89
C LEU A 74 -16.04 -8.37 -0.89
N HIS A 75 -17.10 -8.74 -0.17
CA HIS A 75 -17.58 -10.12 -0.14
C HIS A 75 -18.02 -10.59 -1.53
N TRP A 76 -18.80 -9.76 -2.24
CA TRP A 76 -19.19 -10.04 -3.61
C TRP A 76 -17.99 -10.28 -4.52
N ALA A 77 -16.95 -9.44 -4.43
CA ALA A 77 -15.75 -9.60 -5.25
C ALA A 77 -14.97 -10.87 -4.89
N LEU A 78 -14.93 -11.25 -3.61
CA LEU A 78 -14.28 -12.48 -3.15
C LEU A 78 -15.04 -13.74 -3.60
N GLU A 79 -16.36 -13.76 -3.51
CA GLU A 79 -17.20 -14.90 -3.88
C GLU A 79 -17.34 -15.08 -5.40
N ASN A 80 -17.25 -14.00 -6.17
CA ASN A 80 -17.43 -14.06 -7.62
C ASN A 80 -16.27 -14.83 -8.29
N PRO A 81 -16.51 -16.03 -8.87
CA PRO A 81 -15.45 -16.88 -9.43
C PRO A 81 -14.78 -16.27 -10.67
N SER A 82 -15.44 -15.33 -11.36
CA SER A 82 -14.87 -14.63 -12.51
C SER A 82 -13.82 -13.60 -12.09
N VAL A 83 -13.94 -13.01 -10.89
CA VAL A 83 -13.00 -12.01 -10.38
C VAL A 83 -11.72 -12.67 -9.88
N LYS A 84 -10.56 -12.28 -10.42
CA LYS A 84 -9.23 -12.80 -10.05
C LYS A 84 -8.44 -11.83 -9.18
N GLY A 85 -8.76 -10.55 -9.23
CA GLY A 85 -8.14 -9.51 -8.42
C GLY A 85 -9.10 -8.38 -8.09
N ILE A 86 -8.76 -7.62 -7.06
CA ILE A 86 -9.54 -6.50 -6.55
C ILE A 86 -8.60 -5.30 -6.45
N ILE A 87 -8.95 -4.19 -7.08
CA ILE A 87 -8.17 -2.96 -7.00
C ILE A 87 -9.04 -1.85 -6.39
N ALA A 88 -8.52 -1.23 -5.34
CA ALA A 88 -9.20 -0.10 -4.70
C ALA A 88 -9.23 1.11 -5.66
N ASN A 89 -10.38 1.76 -5.77
CA ASN A 89 -10.52 2.98 -6.56
C ASN A 89 -9.65 4.10 -6.00
N MET A 90 -9.69 4.30 -4.69
CA MET A 90 -8.89 5.28 -3.98
C MET A 90 -8.85 4.98 -2.48
N GLY A 91 -7.94 5.65 -1.77
CA GLY A 91 -7.96 5.73 -0.33
C GLY A 91 -9.06 6.67 0.21
N GLY A 92 -8.89 7.13 1.42
CA GLY A 92 -9.82 8.00 2.16
C GLY A 92 -9.36 8.14 3.59
N ASP A 93 -10.30 8.02 4.55
CA ASP A 93 -10.00 8.22 5.97
C ASP A 93 -10.89 7.42 6.95
N ASP A 94 -11.74 6.52 6.42
CA ASP A 94 -12.77 5.88 7.26
C ASP A 94 -12.97 4.38 7.01
N SER A 95 -12.01 3.70 6.38
CA SER A 95 -12.11 2.26 6.08
C SER A 95 -12.17 1.38 7.34
N TYR A 96 -11.69 1.85 8.49
CA TYR A 96 -11.82 1.15 9.78
C TYR A 96 -13.28 0.91 10.18
N ARG A 97 -14.24 1.71 9.68
CA ARG A 97 -15.69 1.54 9.93
C ARG A 97 -16.27 0.25 9.34
N LEU A 98 -15.53 -0.39 8.45
CA LEU A 98 -15.95 -1.65 7.83
C LEU A 98 -15.68 -2.86 8.72
N LEU A 99 -14.78 -2.77 9.69
CA LEU A 99 -14.33 -3.90 10.51
C LEU A 99 -15.48 -4.73 11.11
N PRO A 100 -16.60 -4.13 11.62
CA PRO A 100 -17.71 -4.91 12.15
C PRO A 100 -18.49 -5.75 11.13
N TYR A 101 -18.26 -5.52 9.83
CA TYR A 101 -19.01 -6.16 8.73
C TYR A 101 -18.16 -7.12 7.91
N ILE A 102 -16.84 -7.21 8.18
CA ILE A 102 -15.91 -8.03 7.37
C ILE A 102 -15.96 -9.49 7.81
N ASP A 103 -16.09 -10.39 6.84
CA ASP A 103 -15.90 -11.83 7.03
C ASP A 103 -14.44 -12.23 6.71
N TYR A 104 -13.64 -12.45 7.75
CA TYR A 104 -12.23 -12.81 7.62
C TYR A 104 -12.03 -14.22 7.08
N GLU A 105 -12.96 -15.16 7.37
CA GLU A 105 -12.88 -16.52 6.84
C GLU A 105 -13.16 -16.56 5.34
N LEU A 106 -14.04 -15.68 4.86
CA LEU A 106 -14.27 -15.52 3.43
C LEU A 106 -13.00 -15.07 2.71
N ILE A 107 -12.26 -14.11 3.26
CA ILE A 107 -10.98 -13.66 2.71
C ILE A 107 -9.99 -14.84 2.65
N ARG A 108 -9.90 -15.61 3.73
CA ARG A 108 -8.98 -16.73 3.85
C ARG A 108 -9.31 -17.87 2.87
N SER A 109 -10.60 -18.16 2.67
CA SER A 109 -11.07 -19.23 1.79
C SER A 109 -11.08 -18.86 0.31
N HIS A 110 -11.06 -17.55 -0.01
CA HIS A 110 -11.04 -17.02 -1.37
C HIS A 110 -9.88 -16.04 -1.58
N PRO A 111 -8.62 -16.52 -1.49
CA PRO A 111 -7.45 -15.63 -1.60
C PRO A 111 -7.37 -15.05 -3.01
N LYS A 112 -7.60 -13.77 -3.14
CA LYS A 112 -7.49 -12.99 -4.37
C LYS A 112 -6.50 -11.85 -4.20
N ILE A 113 -5.93 -11.38 -5.31
CA ILE A 113 -5.15 -10.15 -5.33
C ILE A 113 -6.02 -9.02 -4.79
N TYR A 114 -5.50 -8.27 -3.81
CA TYR A 114 -6.11 -7.08 -3.27
C TYR A 114 -5.07 -5.97 -3.21
N MET A 115 -5.26 -4.88 -3.97
CA MET A 115 -4.27 -3.80 -4.08
C MET A 115 -4.86 -2.42 -3.87
N GLY A 116 -4.09 -1.57 -3.18
CA GLY A 116 -4.33 -0.15 -2.97
C GLY A 116 -3.36 0.42 -1.94
N PHE A 117 -3.48 1.73 -1.65
CA PHE A 117 -2.61 2.42 -0.69
C PHE A 117 -3.39 3.45 0.15
N SER A 118 -2.69 4.19 1.02
CA SER A 118 -3.30 5.19 1.90
C SER A 118 -4.22 4.53 2.94
N ASP A 119 -5.48 4.93 3.04
CA ASP A 119 -6.47 4.35 3.95
C ASP A 119 -6.74 2.85 3.67
N ILE A 120 -6.37 2.35 2.49
CA ILE A 120 -6.39 0.91 2.18
C ILE A 120 -5.43 0.10 3.07
N THR A 121 -4.53 0.74 3.79
CA THR A 121 -3.74 0.12 4.85
C THR A 121 -4.61 -0.69 5.81
N THR A 122 -5.75 -0.16 6.23
CA THR A 122 -6.70 -0.88 7.11
C THR A 122 -7.10 -2.22 6.52
N THR A 123 -7.54 -2.24 5.28
CA THR A 123 -7.97 -3.48 4.63
C THR A 123 -6.79 -4.38 4.25
N CYS A 124 -5.60 -3.84 3.96
CA CYS A 124 -4.39 -4.64 3.89
C CYS A 124 -4.09 -5.37 5.21
N MET A 125 -4.32 -4.72 6.36
CA MET A 125 -4.18 -5.38 7.67
C MET A 125 -5.28 -6.41 7.93
N VAL A 126 -6.50 -6.18 7.43
CA VAL A 126 -7.58 -7.19 7.42
C VAL A 126 -7.14 -8.46 6.68
N PHE A 127 -6.56 -8.32 5.48
CA PHE A 127 -6.00 -9.46 4.74
C PHE A 127 -4.85 -10.13 5.49
N ALA A 128 -3.96 -9.34 6.10
CA ALA A 128 -2.85 -9.86 6.91
C ALA A 128 -3.36 -10.64 8.14
N TYR A 129 -4.41 -10.17 8.81
CA TYR A 129 -5.08 -10.86 9.91
C TYR A 129 -5.67 -12.21 9.44
N ALA A 130 -6.36 -12.22 8.30
CA ALA A 130 -6.85 -13.45 7.66
C ALA A 130 -5.72 -14.37 7.17
N GLY A 131 -4.46 -13.91 7.14
CA GLY A 131 -3.30 -14.68 6.69
C GLY A 131 -3.16 -14.76 5.17
N VAL A 132 -3.71 -13.81 4.44
CA VAL A 132 -3.64 -13.68 2.98
C VAL A 132 -2.76 -12.49 2.62
N MET A 133 -1.91 -12.65 1.60
CA MET A 133 -1.07 -11.58 1.09
C MET A 133 -1.91 -10.54 0.35
N SER A 134 -1.67 -9.27 0.63
CA SER A 134 -2.24 -8.12 -0.08
C SER A 134 -1.11 -7.23 -0.61
N TYR A 135 -1.45 -6.18 -1.34
CA TYR A 135 -0.44 -5.38 -2.04
C TYR A 135 -0.63 -3.90 -1.73
N TYR A 136 0.35 -3.31 -1.05
CA TYR A 136 0.42 -1.88 -0.89
C TYR A 136 0.99 -1.27 -2.17
N GLY A 137 0.14 -0.66 -2.99
CA GLY A 137 0.49 -0.24 -4.33
C GLY A 137 -0.59 0.63 -4.98
N PRO A 138 -0.47 0.89 -6.28
CA PRO A 138 -1.36 1.77 -7.02
C PRO A 138 -2.85 1.49 -6.82
N SER A 139 -3.63 2.54 -6.57
CA SER A 139 -5.09 2.54 -6.70
C SER A 139 -5.51 3.00 -8.09
N LEU A 140 -6.76 2.72 -8.47
CA LEU A 140 -7.25 2.99 -9.81
C LEU A 140 -7.23 4.47 -10.17
N LEU A 141 -7.71 5.36 -9.28
CA LEU A 141 -7.72 6.80 -9.54
C LEU A 141 -6.33 7.42 -9.42
N THR A 142 -5.43 6.82 -8.64
CA THR A 142 -4.06 7.26 -8.44
C THR A 142 -3.15 6.11 -8.01
N PRO A 143 -1.97 5.97 -8.57
CA PRO A 143 -1.42 6.64 -9.74
C PRO A 143 -1.82 6.02 -11.09
N ILE A 144 -2.67 4.97 -11.15
CA ILE A 144 -3.04 4.33 -12.44
C ILE A 144 -3.65 5.37 -13.39
N ALA A 145 -4.61 6.18 -12.93
CA ALA A 145 -5.20 7.27 -13.71
C ALA A 145 -4.49 8.64 -13.49
N GLN A 146 -3.22 8.65 -13.16
CA GLN A 146 -2.42 9.88 -13.09
C GLN A 146 -2.41 10.61 -14.44
N PRO A 147 -2.36 11.97 -14.50
CA PRO A 147 -2.17 12.69 -15.76
C PRO A 147 -1.00 12.19 -16.60
N GLY A 148 -1.08 12.31 -17.91
CA GLY A 148 -0.13 11.73 -18.85
C GLY A 148 -0.39 10.24 -19.11
N SER A 149 0.66 9.46 -19.30
CA SER A 149 0.62 8.00 -19.45
C SER A 149 0.81 7.30 -18.09
N LEU A 150 0.42 6.01 -18.01
CA LEU A 150 0.86 5.18 -16.90
C LEU A 150 2.39 5.05 -16.95
N ASP A 151 3.07 5.49 -15.89
CA ASP A 151 4.54 5.48 -15.86
C ASP A 151 5.09 4.05 -15.97
N ALA A 152 6.12 3.87 -16.80
CA ALA A 152 6.70 2.57 -17.07
C ALA A 152 7.24 1.86 -15.80
N TYR A 153 7.75 2.63 -14.84
CA TYR A 153 8.19 2.09 -13.55
C TYR A 153 7.02 1.46 -12.78
N THR A 154 5.90 2.18 -12.67
CA THR A 154 4.70 1.69 -12.00
C THR A 154 4.10 0.48 -12.73
N LYS A 155 4.03 0.53 -14.07
CA LYS A 155 3.57 -0.61 -14.88
C LYS A 155 4.42 -1.85 -14.63
N ALA A 156 5.73 -1.74 -14.71
CA ALA A 156 6.65 -2.85 -14.47
C ALA A 156 6.57 -3.39 -13.02
N ALA A 157 6.31 -2.53 -12.03
CA ALA A 157 6.11 -2.95 -10.64
C ALA A 157 4.82 -3.77 -10.47
N ILE A 158 3.72 -3.36 -11.10
CA ILE A 158 2.46 -4.12 -11.13
C ILE A 158 2.68 -5.47 -11.82
N GLU A 159 3.31 -5.51 -12.99
CA GLU A 159 3.57 -6.75 -13.73
C GLU A 159 4.39 -7.74 -12.91
N ARG A 160 5.48 -7.29 -12.29
CA ARG A 160 6.32 -8.16 -11.44
C ARG A 160 5.57 -8.69 -10.22
N ALA A 161 4.75 -7.86 -9.59
CA ALA A 161 4.08 -8.25 -8.34
C ALA A 161 2.83 -9.10 -8.56
N LEU A 162 2.05 -8.83 -9.63
CA LEU A 162 0.72 -9.41 -9.79
C LEU A 162 0.62 -10.44 -10.93
N PHE A 163 1.50 -10.37 -11.93
CA PHE A 163 1.43 -11.23 -13.12
C PHE A 163 2.54 -12.28 -13.19
N SER A 164 3.53 -12.20 -12.29
CA SER A 164 4.66 -13.11 -12.29
C SER A 164 4.64 -13.99 -11.03
N GLY A 165 4.79 -15.30 -11.20
CA GLY A 165 5.06 -16.23 -10.10
C GLY A 165 6.54 -16.25 -9.67
N GLU A 166 7.39 -15.44 -10.30
CA GLU A 166 8.82 -15.31 -9.97
C GLU A 166 9.04 -14.36 -8.78
N ALA A 167 10.20 -14.50 -8.13
CA ALA A 167 10.61 -13.54 -7.10
C ALA A 167 10.68 -12.12 -7.68
N ILE A 168 10.09 -11.15 -6.99
CA ILE A 168 10.03 -9.76 -7.46
C ILE A 168 11.45 -9.18 -7.63
N GLY A 169 12.39 -9.59 -6.77
CA GLY A 169 13.79 -9.21 -6.87
C GLY A 169 14.08 -7.82 -6.31
N ARG A 170 15.19 -7.24 -6.77
CA ARG A 170 15.64 -5.91 -6.34
C ARG A 170 14.66 -4.85 -6.81
N VAL A 171 14.27 -3.97 -5.88
CA VAL A 171 13.47 -2.78 -6.16
C VAL A 171 14.43 -1.65 -6.42
N GLU A 172 14.51 -1.18 -7.66
CA GLU A 172 15.35 -0.04 -8.01
C GLU A 172 14.58 1.26 -7.77
N PRO A 173 15.25 2.35 -7.35
CA PRO A 173 14.58 3.65 -7.24
C PRO A 173 14.23 4.20 -8.62
N CYS A 174 13.10 4.89 -8.73
CA CYS A 174 12.76 5.66 -9.90
C CYS A 174 13.59 6.94 -9.95
N GLY A 175 14.07 7.34 -11.13
CA GLY A 175 14.90 8.55 -11.31
C GLY A 175 14.14 9.87 -11.15
N ARG A 176 12.82 9.84 -11.08
CA ARG A 176 11.95 11.02 -10.91
C ARG A 176 10.73 10.70 -10.08
N PHE A 177 10.14 11.71 -9.46
CA PHE A 177 8.86 11.58 -8.79
C PHE A 177 8.06 12.88 -8.84
N THR A 178 6.76 12.79 -8.55
CA THR A 178 5.89 13.91 -8.25
C THR A 178 4.88 13.50 -7.16
N PRO A 179 4.38 14.41 -6.33
CA PRO A 179 3.20 14.15 -5.51
C PRO A 179 2.00 13.72 -6.37
N ILE A 180 1.03 13.06 -5.75
CA ILE A 180 -0.21 12.70 -6.44
C ILE A 180 -0.88 13.98 -6.97
N GLU A 181 -1.12 14.01 -8.27
CA GLU A 181 -1.80 15.14 -8.94
C GLU A 181 -3.27 14.78 -9.22
N TRP A 182 -4.16 15.60 -8.72
CA TRP A 182 -5.60 15.39 -8.87
C TRP A 182 -6.22 16.17 -10.02
N ARG A 183 -5.53 17.19 -10.52
CA ARG A 183 -5.98 17.98 -11.68
C ARG A 183 -5.74 17.20 -12.97
N ASP A 184 -6.56 17.45 -13.96
CA ASP A 184 -6.29 17.00 -15.32
C ASP A 184 -5.27 17.94 -15.96
N LEU A 185 -4.03 17.52 -16.00
CA LEU A 185 -2.91 18.29 -16.54
C LEU A 185 -2.27 17.58 -17.73
N PRO A 186 -1.84 18.31 -18.75
CA PRO A 186 -0.96 17.74 -19.78
C PRO A 186 0.34 17.27 -19.14
N GLU A 187 0.95 16.24 -19.71
CA GLU A 187 2.19 15.64 -19.18
C GLU A 187 3.33 16.66 -19.00
N SER A 188 3.39 17.68 -19.88
CA SER A 188 4.39 18.75 -19.82
C SER A 188 4.25 19.68 -18.60
N GLU A 189 3.10 19.67 -17.93
CA GLU A 189 2.83 20.50 -16.75
C GLU A 189 2.91 19.73 -15.44
N ILE A 190 3.20 18.43 -15.47
CA ILE A 190 3.40 17.61 -14.27
C ILE A 190 4.68 18.07 -13.58
N PRO A 191 4.62 18.43 -12.27
CA PRO A 191 5.76 19.00 -11.55
C PRO A 191 6.77 17.92 -11.13
N TRP A 192 7.41 17.29 -12.12
CA TRP A 192 8.43 16.27 -11.89
C TRP A 192 9.62 16.83 -11.09
N GLN A 193 10.08 16.05 -10.13
CA GLN A 193 11.27 16.30 -9.32
C GLN A 193 12.26 15.16 -9.53
N GLU A 194 13.55 15.44 -9.43
CA GLU A 194 14.60 14.43 -9.46
C GLU A 194 14.55 13.60 -8.16
N ASN A 195 14.64 12.28 -8.30
CA ASN A 195 14.77 11.37 -7.16
C ASN A 195 16.26 11.00 -7.02
N THR A 196 16.84 11.37 -5.88
CA THR A 196 18.24 11.07 -5.55
C THR A 196 18.50 9.60 -5.18
N GLY A 197 17.45 8.77 -5.22
CA GLY A 197 17.53 7.35 -4.88
C GLY A 197 17.45 7.08 -3.38
N TYR A 198 17.83 5.88 -2.99
CA TYR A 198 17.76 5.43 -1.61
C TYR A 198 18.81 6.09 -0.73
N GLN A 199 18.42 6.41 0.49
CA GLN A 199 19.29 7.00 1.50
C GLN A 199 19.27 6.14 2.77
N VAL A 200 20.43 5.69 3.20
CA VAL A 200 20.59 5.06 4.51
C VAL A 200 20.51 6.15 5.57
N VAL A 201 19.49 6.08 6.40
CA VAL A 201 19.20 7.05 7.45
C VAL A 201 19.92 6.69 8.74
N GLN A 202 19.95 5.38 9.05
CA GLN A 202 20.55 4.83 10.26
C GLN A 202 20.90 3.35 10.05
N GLY A 203 21.80 2.84 10.88
CA GLY A 203 22.19 1.43 10.91
C GLY A 203 23.09 1.01 9.76
N SER A 204 23.43 -0.27 9.72
CA SER A 204 24.27 -0.89 8.71
C SER A 204 23.97 -2.39 8.60
N GLY A 205 24.56 -3.04 7.59
CA GLY A 205 24.38 -4.48 7.39
C GLY A 205 23.06 -4.82 6.67
N ARG A 206 22.82 -6.13 6.56
CA ARG A 206 21.69 -6.71 5.87
C ARG A 206 20.78 -7.44 6.86
N VAL A 207 19.49 -7.14 6.79
CA VAL A 207 18.43 -7.84 7.53
C VAL A 207 17.39 -8.41 6.57
N CYS A 208 16.73 -9.49 6.98
CA CYS A 208 15.64 -10.09 6.24
C CYS A 208 14.41 -10.17 7.14
N GLY A 209 13.25 -9.85 6.58
CA GLY A 209 11.99 -9.89 7.31
C GLY A 209 10.78 -9.76 6.39
N ARG A 210 9.60 -9.97 6.96
CA ARG A 210 8.36 -9.75 6.23
C ARG A 210 8.05 -8.27 6.14
N LEU A 211 7.57 -7.84 4.98
CA LEU A 211 7.07 -6.47 4.79
C LEU A 211 5.73 -6.32 5.52
N ILE A 212 5.70 -5.52 6.57
CA ILE A 212 4.48 -5.17 7.32
C ILE A 212 4.43 -3.65 7.46
N GLY A 213 3.29 -3.03 7.18
CA GLY A 213 3.18 -1.58 7.30
C GLY A 213 2.11 -0.97 6.39
N GLY A 214 2.29 0.30 6.05
CA GLY A 214 1.37 1.08 5.23
C GLY A 214 1.41 2.57 5.56
N CYS A 215 0.27 3.22 5.52
CA CYS A 215 0.10 4.62 5.92
C CYS A 215 -0.11 4.71 7.44
N MET A 216 0.61 5.64 8.08
CA MET A 216 0.64 5.79 9.53
C MET A 216 -0.73 6.10 10.14
N GLY A 217 -1.48 7.03 9.55
CA GLY A 217 -2.80 7.42 10.07
C GLY A 217 -3.80 6.27 10.15
N PRO A 218 -4.09 5.57 9.05
CA PRO A 218 -4.95 4.39 9.06
C PRO A 218 -4.48 3.27 10.00
N LEU A 219 -3.16 3.04 10.07
CA LEU A 219 -2.62 2.05 11.00
C LEU A 219 -2.88 2.44 12.47
N GLN A 220 -2.80 3.72 12.81
CA GLN A 220 -3.15 4.23 14.14
C GLN A 220 -4.66 4.09 14.44
N GLN A 221 -5.54 4.29 13.43
CA GLN A 221 -6.99 4.18 13.61
C GLN A 221 -7.45 2.78 13.99
N ILE A 222 -6.70 1.75 13.62
CA ILE A 222 -7.01 0.35 13.95
C ILE A 222 -6.31 -0.15 15.22
N MET A 223 -5.53 0.68 15.92
CA MET A 223 -4.91 0.29 17.19
C MET A 223 -5.97 -0.15 18.21
N GLY A 224 -5.75 -1.29 18.83
CA GLY A 224 -6.70 -1.88 19.78
C GLY A 224 -7.81 -2.72 19.15
N THR A 225 -7.86 -2.82 17.83
CA THR A 225 -8.72 -3.78 17.12
C THR A 225 -7.96 -5.10 16.88
N GLU A 226 -8.71 -6.16 16.56
CA GLU A 226 -8.13 -7.48 16.27
C GLU A 226 -7.26 -7.53 15.00
N VAL A 227 -7.49 -6.61 14.05
CA VAL A 227 -6.72 -6.55 12.79
C VAL A 227 -5.43 -5.74 12.91
N PHE A 228 -5.23 -5.03 14.02
CA PHE A 228 -3.94 -4.40 14.27
C PHE A 228 -2.87 -5.47 14.43
N PRO A 229 -1.73 -5.36 13.71
CA PRO A 229 -0.70 -6.40 13.76
C PRO A 229 -0.24 -6.70 15.19
N GLY A 230 -0.32 -7.97 15.57
CA GLY A 230 0.18 -8.45 16.86
C GLY A 230 1.71 -8.59 16.87
N ARG A 231 2.24 -8.93 18.05
CA ARG A 231 3.68 -9.11 18.26
C ARG A 231 4.31 -10.06 17.24
N GLU A 232 3.61 -11.12 16.86
CA GLU A 232 4.07 -12.15 15.94
C GLU A 232 4.28 -11.64 14.49
N LEU A 233 3.63 -10.55 14.11
CA LEU A 233 3.81 -9.90 12.81
C LEU A 233 4.91 -8.83 12.86
N TRP A 234 5.11 -8.18 14.01
CA TRP A 234 6.19 -7.20 14.17
C TRP A 234 7.55 -7.83 14.34
N GLU A 235 7.63 -9.00 15.00
CA GLU A 235 8.90 -9.66 15.32
C GLU A 235 9.68 -10.05 14.05
N GLY A 236 10.84 -9.42 13.88
CA GLY A 236 11.72 -9.61 12.72
C GLY A 236 11.15 -9.07 11.40
N SER A 237 10.09 -8.24 11.41
CA SER A 237 9.55 -7.62 10.20
C SER A 237 10.46 -6.50 9.67
N ILE A 238 10.34 -6.21 8.38
CA ILE A 238 10.75 -4.93 7.81
C ILE A 238 9.50 -4.05 7.77
N LEU A 239 9.48 -3.06 8.63
CA LEU A 239 8.39 -2.10 8.71
C LEU A 239 8.47 -1.13 7.54
N PHE A 240 7.48 -1.13 6.66
CA PHE A 240 7.34 -0.09 5.63
C PHE A 240 6.30 0.93 6.07
N MET A 241 6.69 2.20 6.14
CA MET A 241 5.82 3.22 6.71
C MET A 241 5.90 4.52 5.93
N GLU A 242 4.75 5.04 5.51
CA GLU A 242 4.64 6.40 5.04
C GLU A 242 3.91 7.28 6.04
N ASN A 243 4.42 8.50 6.20
CA ASN A 243 3.72 9.60 6.83
C ASN A 243 3.19 10.49 5.71
N LEU A 244 1.90 10.80 5.73
CA LEU A 244 1.25 11.60 4.68
C LEU A 244 1.63 13.09 4.82
N SER A 245 2.86 13.45 4.40
CA SER A 245 3.27 14.83 4.23
C SER A 245 2.72 15.34 2.88
N PRO A 246 2.14 16.53 2.77
CA PRO A 246 2.13 17.64 3.75
C PRO A 246 0.91 17.69 4.70
N TYR A 247 0.06 16.67 4.69
CA TYR A 247 -1.17 16.67 5.49
C TYR A 247 -0.93 16.41 6.98
N ASN A 248 0.23 15.80 7.32
CA ASN A 248 0.63 15.57 8.71
C ASN A 248 1.77 16.51 9.13
N SER A 249 1.65 17.10 10.30
CA SER A 249 2.72 17.87 10.91
C SER A 249 3.81 16.97 11.49
N ALA A 250 5.00 17.51 11.76
CA ALA A 250 6.05 16.81 12.50
C ALA A 250 5.55 16.26 13.86
N LEU A 251 4.59 16.95 14.49
CA LEU A 251 3.95 16.47 15.72
C LEU A 251 3.10 15.22 15.47
N ALA A 252 2.36 15.15 14.37
CA ALA A 252 1.60 13.95 14.00
C ALA A 252 2.53 12.78 13.69
N ALA A 253 3.64 13.03 12.98
CA ALA A 253 4.68 12.04 12.75
C ALA A 253 5.27 11.50 14.07
N LEU A 254 5.58 12.42 15.01
CA LEU A 254 6.09 12.05 16.34
C LEU A 254 5.09 11.17 17.09
N HIS A 255 3.81 11.51 17.09
CA HIS A 255 2.79 10.69 17.73
C HIS A 255 2.64 9.33 17.07
N GLY A 256 2.75 9.25 15.73
CA GLY A 256 2.71 8.00 14.99
C GLY A 256 3.87 7.07 15.37
N TRP A 257 5.09 7.55 15.34
CA TRP A 257 6.26 6.77 15.73
C TRP A 257 6.22 6.34 17.19
N ARG A 258 5.76 7.21 18.10
CA ARG A 258 5.55 6.87 19.51
C ARG A 258 4.48 5.82 19.74
N ALA A 259 3.40 5.87 18.96
CA ALA A 259 2.37 4.84 19.01
C ALA A 259 2.91 3.48 18.59
N LEU A 260 3.74 3.43 17.52
CA LEU A 260 4.44 2.21 17.11
C LEU A 260 5.47 1.73 18.13
N ALA A 261 6.16 2.65 18.81
CA ALA A 261 7.02 2.32 19.93
C ALA A 261 6.22 1.72 21.10
N ALA A 262 5.12 2.36 21.48
CA ALA A 262 4.28 1.91 22.60
C ALA A 262 3.67 0.50 22.40
N CYS A 263 3.37 0.10 21.16
CA CYS A 263 2.91 -1.25 20.87
C CYS A 263 4.05 -2.27 20.63
N GLY A 264 5.32 -1.85 20.76
CA GLY A 264 6.49 -2.69 20.60
C GLY A 264 6.94 -2.94 19.15
N ALA A 265 6.29 -2.33 18.17
CA ALA A 265 6.63 -2.53 16.75
C ALA A 265 8.08 -2.12 16.44
N LEU A 266 8.54 -0.96 16.96
CA LEU A 266 9.90 -0.48 16.74
C LEU A 266 10.97 -1.28 17.50
N GLU A 267 10.62 -1.92 18.62
CA GLU A 267 11.53 -2.81 19.34
C GLU A 267 11.70 -4.14 18.62
N LEU A 268 10.64 -4.63 18.00
CA LEU A 268 10.55 -5.98 17.43
C LEU A 268 10.97 -6.06 15.96
N CYS A 269 10.79 -4.98 15.18
CA CYS A 269 11.15 -4.99 13.77
C CYS A 269 12.67 -5.12 13.55
N ALA A 270 13.03 -5.73 12.43
CA ALA A 270 14.41 -5.90 12.00
C ALA A 270 14.95 -4.70 11.21
N GLY A 271 14.06 -3.88 10.63
CA GLY A 271 14.43 -2.69 9.88
C GLY A 271 13.22 -1.87 9.47
N ILE A 272 13.47 -0.67 8.97
CA ILE A 272 12.43 0.27 8.52
C ILE A 272 12.75 0.75 7.10
N ILE A 273 11.73 0.81 6.24
CA ILE A 273 11.79 1.50 4.96
C ILE A 273 10.72 2.58 4.89
N THR A 274 11.05 3.72 4.30
CA THR A 274 10.15 4.86 4.14
C THR A 274 10.25 5.45 2.74
N PRO A 275 9.22 6.16 2.27
CA PRO A 275 9.40 7.11 1.16
C PRO A 275 10.46 8.16 1.51
N ALA A 276 10.83 8.99 0.55
CA ALA A 276 11.71 10.13 0.83
C ALA A 276 11.10 11.00 1.93
N MET A 277 11.87 11.22 2.98
CA MET A 277 11.48 12.02 4.16
C MET A 277 12.09 13.41 4.10
N GLY A 278 11.32 14.40 4.54
CA GLY A 278 11.86 15.72 4.87
C GLY A 278 12.78 15.66 6.10
N ASN A 279 13.57 16.72 6.31
CA ASN A 279 14.50 16.78 7.44
C ASN A 279 13.78 16.66 8.79
N GLU A 280 12.64 17.31 8.96
CA GLU A 280 11.86 17.25 10.20
C GLU A 280 11.34 15.85 10.50
N ASP A 281 10.78 15.15 9.52
CA ASP A 281 10.30 13.77 9.69
C ASP A 281 11.43 12.81 10.04
N ARG A 282 12.60 13.00 9.41
CA ARG A 282 13.81 12.24 9.69
C ARG A 282 14.30 12.45 11.11
N GLU A 283 14.38 13.71 11.56
CA GLU A 283 14.78 14.06 12.93
C GLU A 283 13.84 13.48 13.97
N VAL A 284 12.52 13.52 13.70
CA VAL A 284 11.49 12.94 14.57
C VAL A 284 11.68 11.43 14.72
N LEU A 285 11.85 10.70 13.60
CA LEU A 285 12.08 9.26 13.63
C LEU A 285 13.36 8.92 14.43
N LEU A 286 14.48 9.56 14.11
CA LEU A 286 15.76 9.32 14.78
C LEU A 286 15.70 9.64 16.27
N LYS A 287 14.96 10.69 16.65
CA LYS A 287 14.74 11.04 18.07
C LYS A 287 14.02 9.90 18.82
N VAL A 288 12.97 9.35 18.25
CA VAL A 288 12.22 8.24 18.87
C VAL A 288 13.08 7.00 18.94
N LEU A 289 13.76 6.61 17.85
CA LEU A 289 14.62 5.42 17.84
C LEU A 289 15.75 5.52 18.85
N LYS A 290 16.40 6.68 18.94
CA LYS A 290 17.56 6.87 19.84
C LYS A 290 17.18 7.00 21.31
N HIS A 291 16.21 7.87 21.62
CA HIS A 291 15.97 8.31 22.99
C HIS A 291 14.79 7.61 23.67
N GLU A 292 13.89 6.99 22.90
CA GLU A 292 12.68 6.39 23.46
C GLU A 292 12.69 4.86 23.34
N VAL A 293 13.23 4.31 22.23
CA VAL A 293 13.30 2.85 21.99
C VAL A 293 14.72 2.27 22.16
N HIS A 294 15.73 3.13 22.14
CA HIS A 294 17.16 2.74 22.22
C HIS A 294 17.59 1.78 21.11
N ARG A 295 17.13 2.02 19.88
CA ARG A 295 17.43 1.23 18.68
C ARG A 295 18.24 2.05 17.67
N GLU A 296 19.41 2.56 18.09
CA GLU A 296 20.37 3.24 17.20
C GLU A 296 21.03 2.27 16.20
N ASP A 297 20.92 0.97 16.46
CA ASP A 297 21.37 -0.13 15.59
C ASP A 297 20.43 -0.41 14.41
N LEU A 298 19.14 -0.04 14.52
CA LEU A 298 18.09 -0.44 13.59
C LEU A 298 18.33 0.08 12.17
N PRO A 299 18.45 -0.80 11.15
CA PRO A 299 18.57 -0.38 9.75
C PRO A 299 17.38 0.41 9.28
N VAL A 300 17.59 1.62 8.74
CA VAL A 300 16.56 2.50 8.21
C VAL A 300 16.97 2.99 6.83
N LEU A 301 16.15 2.70 5.80
CA LEU A 301 16.32 3.12 4.42
C LEU A 301 15.16 4.03 4.01
N SER A 302 15.47 5.22 3.51
CA SER A 302 14.50 6.18 2.98
C SER A 302 14.61 6.29 1.46
N GLY A 303 13.57 6.81 0.82
CA GLY A 303 13.54 7.06 -0.61
C GLY A 303 12.92 5.94 -1.44
N VAL A 304 12.29 4.96 -0.80
CA VAL A 304 11.56 3.90 -1.51
C VAL A 304 10.30 4.47 -2.16
N ASP A 305 10.08 4.15 -3.42
CA ASP A 305 8.99 4.75 -4.22
C ASP A 305 7.65 4.07 -3.94
N PHE A 306 7.06 4.36 -2.78
CA PHE A 306 5.69 3.94 -2.42
C PHE A 306 4.93 5.06 -1.70
N GLY A 307 3.61 4.89 -1.54
CA GLY A 307 2.74 5.84 -0.85
C GLY A 307 2.30 7.01 -1.74
N HIS A 308 2.12 8.21 -1.15
CA HIS A 308 1.51 9.37 -1.81
C HIS A 308 2.44 10.10 -2.81
N ARG A 309 3.05 9.31 -3.68
CA ARG A 309 3.91 9.79 -4.77
C ARG A 309 3.73 8.94 -6.02
N THR A 310 4.10 9.47 -7.14
CA THR A 310 4.16 8.74 -8.42
C THR A 310 5.51 9.01 -9.09
N PRO A 311 6.15 8.03 -9.73
CA PRO A 311 5.75 6.62 -9.86
C PRO A 311 5.77 5.85 -8.54
N MET A 312 5.14 4.67 -8.52
CA MET A 312 4.97 3.87 -7.31
C MET A 312 5.35 2.41 -7.58
N THR A 313 6.15 1.82 -6.68
CA THR A 313 6.35 0.36 -6.63
C THR A 313 5.19 -0.33 -5.92
N VAL A 314 5.15 -1.66 -5.99
CA VAL A 314 4.19 -2.51 -5.27
C VAL A 314 4.93 -3.27 -4.18
N LEU A 315 4.46 -3.12 -2.94
CA LEU A 315 4.99 -3.83 -1.76
C LEU A 315 3.99 -4.91 -1.32
N PRO A 316 4.28 -6.21 -1.53
CA PRO A 316 3.40 -7.28 -1.04
C PRO A 316 3.47 -7.35 0.48
N VAL A 317 2.33 -7.13 1.16
CA VAL A 317 2.21 -7.22 2.62
C VAL A 317 2.35 -8.68 3.04
N GLY A 318 3.33 -8.95 3.88
CA GLY A 318 3.64 -10.32 4.34
C GLY A 318 4.74 -11.01 3.54
N ALA A 319 5.20 -10.48 2.40
CA ALA A 319 6.31 -11.05 1.64
C ALA A 319 7.64 -10.87 2.36
N MET A 320 8.53 -11.86 2.21
CA MET A 320 9.91 -11.78 2.68
C MET A 320 10.71 -10.81 1.83
N ALA A 321 11.41 -9.90 2.49
CA ALA A 321 12.32 -8.95 1.87
C ALA A 321 13.66 -8.89 2.57
N ALA A 322 14.68 -8.38 1.89
CA ALA A 322 15.97 -8.04 2.46
C ALA A 322 16.18 -6.54 2.33
N LEU A 323 16.51 -5.91 3.44
CA LEU A 323 16.96 -4.53 3.54
C LEU A 323 18.47 -4.56 3.79
N ASP A 324 19.24 -3.94 2.92
CA ASP A 324 20.70 -3.86 3.06
C ASP A 324 21.12 -2.39 3.15
N CYS A 325 21.47 -1.95 4.35
CA CYS A 325 21.97 -0.60 4.61
C CYS A 325 23.47 -0.43 4.29
N THR A 326 24.21 -1.50 3.98
CA THR A 326 25.57 -1.38 3.46
C THR A 326 25.56 -1.03 1.99
N GLU A 327 24.68 -1.67 1.22
CA GLU A 327 24.50 -1.46 -0.22
C GLU A 327 23.44 -0.38 -0.56
N GLY A 328 22.67 0.09 0.44
CA GLY A 328 21.55 0.99 0.23
C GLY A 328 20.49 0.36 -0.69
N SER A 329 20.03 -0.86 -0.40
CA SER A 329 19.14 -1.60 -1.30
C SER A 329 17.99 -2.30 -0.60
N LEU A 330 16.91 -2.50 -1.35
CA LEU A 330 15.74 -3.29 -0.99
C LEU A 330 15.54 -4.41 -2.03
N THR A 331 15.36 -5.64 -1.55
CA THR A 331 15.08 -6.81 -2.41
C THR A 331 13.89 -7.58 -1.85
N ILE A 332 12.86 -7.81 -2.66
CA ILE A 332 11.74 -8.69 -2.30
C ILE A 332 12.12 -10.11 -2.71
N LEU A 333 12.27 -11.01 -1.73
CA LEU A 333 12.93 -12.30 -1.89
C LEU A 333 12.02 -13.39 -2.45
N GLU A 334 10.72 -13.15 -2.52
CA GLU A 334 9.74 -14.11 -2.99
C GLU A 334 8.78 -13.49 -4.01
N SER A 335 8.02 -14.36 -4.68
CA SER A 335 6.95 -13.92 -5.57
C SER A 335 5.83 -13.25 -4.79
N GLY A 336 5.14 -12.30 -5.42
CA GLY A 336 3.89 -11.76 -4.89
C GLY A 336 2.75 -12.78 -4.98
N THR A 337 2.76 -13.65 -6.00
CA THR A 337 1.65 -14.55 -6.38
C THR A 337 2.15 -15.97 -6.61
N VAL A 338 1.23 -16.93 -6.80
CA VAL A 338 1.49 -18.33 -7.18
C VAL A 338 0.90 -18.67 -8.53
#